data_795f62ecd8624f4cbc1f01445419aa42
#
_entry.id   795f62ecd8624f4cbc1f01445419aa42
#
_cell.length_a   1.000
_cell.length_b   1.000
_cell.length_c   1.000
_cell.angle_alpha   90.00
_cell.angle_beta   90.00
_cell.angle_gamma   90.00
#
_symmetry.space_group_name_H-M   'P 1'
#
loop_
_entity.id
_entity.type
_entity.pdbx_description
1 polymer ?
#
loop_
_entity_poly.entity_id
_entity_poly.type
_entity_poly.pdbx_seq_one_letter_code
_entity_poly.pdbx_strand_id
1 'polypeptide(L)'
;MSDTRYCFGVDYDGTIADTNLMKTRWIREHLHKQVDPWQCDRTNCVPLIGAESYERMANTVYERTWSLAAPPVAGALAGLQALRRCGKVYVLTARLPYRLAFAREWFERQGVPEFSDALLSSAESDKLSVCERHDINVLIDDDERHLLPLLQSGIRGILLKVGFAGTLSLPVGVEICRAWPEVLAVL
;
A
#
# COMPACT_ATOMS: atom_id res chain seq x y z
N MET A 1 -3.14 31.90 -9.29
CA MET A 1 -2.43 30.62 -9.24
C MET A 1 -3.16 29.80 -8.19
N SER A 2 -3.88 28.74 -8.58
CA SER A 2 -4.59 27.91 -7.62
C SER A 2 -3.54 27.15 -6.79
N ASP A 3 -3.55 27.42 -5.51
CA ASP A 3 -2.75 26.70 -4.52
C ASP A 3 -3.33 25.29 -4.43
N THR A 4 -2.92 24.42 -5.35
CA THR A 4 -3.40 23.04 -5.41
C THR A 4 -2.71 22.29 -4.27
N ARG A 5 -3.31 22.37 -3.10
CA ARG A 5 -2.80 21.72 -1.89
C ARG A 5 -2.93 20.20 -2.09
N TYR A 6 -1.83 19.49 -2.10
CA TYR A 6 -1.84 18.04 -2.21
C TYR A 6 -2.59 17.42 -1.02
N CYS A 7 -3.40 16.40 -1.33
CA CYS A 7 -4.00 15.51 -0.36
C CYS A 7 -3.68 14.08 -0.79
N PHE A 8 -2.78 13.45 -0.07
CA PHE A 8 -2.25 12.14 -0.40
C PHE A 8 -3.02 11.03 0.31
N GLY A 9 -3.37 9.98 -0.44
CA GLY A 9 -3.67 8.66 0.09
C GLY A 9 -2.46 7.76 -0.13
N VAL A 10 -2.03 7.06 0.90
CA VAL A 10 -0.92 6.12 0.81
C VAL A 10 -1.39 4.78 1.33
N ASP A 11 -1.30 3.73 0.50
CA ASP A 11 -1.61 2.38 0.96
C ASP A 11 -0.67 1.94 2.08
N TYR A 12 -1.19 1.13 2.99
CA TYR A 12 -0.43 0.64 4.13
C TYR A 12 0.35 -0.64 3.79
N ASP A 13 -0.34 -1.64 3.20
CA ASP A 13 0.17 -3.01 3.04
C ASP A 13 0.98 -3.20 1.77
N GLY A 14 2.30 -3.32 1.86
CA GLY A 14 3.20 -3.43 0.71
C GLY A 14 3.72 -2.08 0.20
N THR A 15 3.14 -0.98 0.69
CA THR A 15 3.53 0.38 0.33
C THR A 15 4.28 1.07 1.48
N ILE A 16 3.77 1.00 2.71
CA ILE A 16 4.40 1.54 3.92
C ILE A 16 5.03 0.42 4.75
N ALA A 17 4.22 -0.54 5.21
CA ALA A 17 4.69 -1.75 5.89
C ALA A 17 4.96 -2.83 4.85
N ASP A 18 6.14 -3.44 4.87
CA ASP A 18 6.53 -4.48 3.91
C ASP A 18 5.85 -5.82 4.24
N THR A 19 4.52 -5.81 4.13
CA THR A 19 3.70 -7.02 4.28
C THR A 19 3.92 -7.99 3.12
N ASN A 20 4.42 -7.52 1.97
CA ASN A 20 4.77 -8.39 0.86
C ASN A 20 5.97 -9.29 1.19
N LEU A 21 6.98 -8.77 1.89
CA LEU A 21 8.05 -9.60 2.45
C LEU A 21 7.50 -10.65 3.44
N MET A 22 6.51 -10.28 4.26
CA MET A 22 5.89 -11.23 5.20
C MET A 22 5.09 -12.30 4.47
N LYS A 23 4.39 -11.95 3.38
CA LYS A 23 3.70 -12.91 2.51
C LYS A 23 4.67 -13.89 1.85
N THR A 24 5.79 -13.41 1.29
CA THR A 24 6.82 -14.30 0.71
C THR A 24 7.40 -15.26 1.73
N ARG A 25 7.63 -14.78 2.95
CA ARG A 25 8.08 -15.62 4.06
C ARG A 25 7.06 -16.71 4.38
N TRP A 26 5.79 -16.37 4.53
CA TRP A 26 4.71 -17.32 4.79
C TRP A 26 4.61 -18.38 3.67
N ILE A 27 4.65 -17.95 2.40
CA ILE A 27 4.59 -18.84 1.22
C ILE A 27 5.76 -19.84 1.26
N ARG A 28 6.95 -19.36 1.54
CA ARG A 28 8.14 -20.23 1.64
C ARG A 28 8.02 -21.24 2.78
N GLU A 29 7.57 -20.82 3.95
CA GLU A 29 7.47 -21.66 5.14
C GLU A 29 6.34 -22.71 5.05
N HIS A 30 5.20 -22.39 4.40
CA HIS A 30 4.02 -23.25 4.40
C HIS A 30 3.75 -23.95 3.09
N LEU A 31 4.23 -23.43 1.96
CA LEU A 31 3.99 -23.98 0.64
C LEU A 31 5.28 -24.43 -0.06
N HIS A 32 6.45 -24.17 0.53
CA HIS A 32 7.77 -24.47 -0.04
C HIS A 32 7.96 -23.88 -1.46
N LYS A 33 7.31 -22.74 -1.73
CA LYS A 33 7.40 -22.01 -2.99
C LYS A 33 8.19 -20.72 -2.81
N GLN A 34 8.79 -20.24 -3.89
CA GLN A 34 9.40 -18.91 -3.96
C GLN A 34 8.50 -18.00 -4.80
N VAL A 35 8.19 -16.84 -4.26
CA VAL A 35 7.39 -15.79 -4.91
C VAL A 35 8.08 -14.47 -4.58
N ASP A 36 8.29 -13.63 -5.56
CA ASP A 36 8.88 -12.31 -5.34
C ASP A 36 7.91 -11.38 -4.60
N PRO A 37 8.40 -10.44 -3.75
CA PRO A 37 7.55 -9.52 -3.02
C PRO A 37 6.57 -8.74 -3.91
N TRP A 38 7.00 -8.29 -5.08
CA TRP A 38 6.17 -7.55 -6.02
C TRP A 38 5.01 -8.37 -6.63
N GLN A 39 5.06 -9.71 -6.52
CA GLN A 39 4.00 -10.64 -6.96
C GLN A 39 3.00 -10.97 -5.84
N CYS A 40 3.12 -10.35 -4.68
CA CYS A 40 2.31 -10.71 -3.51
C CYS A 40 0.96 -9.98 -3.42
N ASP A 41 0.63 -9.12 -4.40
CA ASP A 41 -0.76 -8.68 -4.60
C ASP A 41 -1.66 -9.84 -5.04
N ARG A 42 -2.99 -9.67 -4.93
CA ARG A 42 -3.93 -10.75 -5.20
C ARG A 42 -3.88 -11.22 -6.65
N THR A 43 -3.76 -10.30 -7.60
CA THR A 43 -3.79 -10.60 -9.04
C THR A 43 -2.62 -11.50 -9.45
N ASN A 44 -1.43 -11.18 -8.97
CA ASN A 44 -0.22 -11.91 -9.32
C ASN A 44 -0.01 -13.17 -8.46
N CYS A 45 -0.40 -13.14 -7.19
CA CYS A 45 -0.13 -14.22 -6.25
C CYS A 45 -1.09 -15.41 -6.39
N VAL A 46 -2.40 -15.16 -6.58
CA VAL A 46 -3.41 -16.23 -6.67
C VAL A 46 -3.10 -17.26 -7.77
N PRO A 47 -2.68 -16.88 -8.98
CA PRO A 47 -2.26 -17.87 -9.99
C PRO A 47 -1.09 -18.76 -9.57
N LEU A 48 -0.23 -18.28 -8.67
CA LEU A 48 0.99 -18.99 -8.23
C LEU A 48 0.74 -19.97 -7.10
N ILE A 49 -0.17 -19.63 -6.16
CA ILE A 49 -0.38 -20.39 -4.93
C ILE A 49 -1.82 -20.91 -4.74
N GLY A 50 -2.75 -20.49 -5.57
CA GLY A 50 -4.17 -20.80 -5.45
C GLY A 50 -4.92 -19.88 -4.49
N ALA A 51 -6.22 -19.70 -4.73
CA ALA A 51 -7.07 -18.76 -3.99
C ALA A 51 -7.16 -19.12 -2.49
N GLU A 52 -7.36 -20.40 -2.15
CA GLU A 52 -7.45 -20.87 -0.77
C GLU A 52 -6.16 -20.58 0.02
N SER A 53 -5.00 -20.87 -0.57
CA SER A 53 -3.70 -20.60 0.06
C SER A 53 -3.48 -19.10 0.23
N TYR A 54 -3.92 -18.28 -0.74
CA TYR A 54 -3.84 -16.83 -0.65
C TYR A 54 -4.67 -16.29 0.53
N GLU A 55 -5.91 -16.76 0.70
CA GLU A 55 -6.76 -16.35 1.82
C GLU A 55 -6.16 -16.75 3.18
N ARG A 56 -5.65 -17.98 3.29
CA ARG A 56 -4.96 -18.44 4.50
C ARG A 56 -3.75 -17.57 4.82
N MET A 57 -2.92 -17.28 3.82
CA MET A 57 -1.77 -16.40 3.95
C MET A 57 -2.18 -14.99 4.40
N ALA A 58 -3.13 -14.36 3.71
CA ALA A 58 -3.60 -13.03 4.02
C ALA A 58 -4.17 -12.95 5.45
N ASN A 59 -4.99 -13.93 5.83
CA ASN A 59 -5.53 -14.02 7.19
C ASN A 59 -4.44 -14.16 8.26
N THR A 60 -3.34 -14.85 7.97
CA THR A 60 -2.21 -14.99 8.90
C THR A 60 -1.37 -13.72 8.96
N VAL A 61 -0.97 -13.20 7.80
CA VAL A 61 -0.05 -12.05 7.70
C VAL A 61 -0.66 -10.77 8.25
N TYR A 62 -1.98 -10.62 8.16
CA TYR A 62 -2.68 -9.45 8.69
C TYR A 62 -3.04 -9.56 10.18
N GLU A 63 -2.73 -10.68 10.85
CA GLU A 63 -2.86 -10.80 12.31
C GLU A 63 -1.72 -10.07 13.03
N ARG A 64 -1.94 -9.75 14.31
CA ARG A 64 -1.07 -8.88 15.11
C ARG A 64 0.40 -9.25 15.04
N THR A 65 0.75 -10.52 15.27
CA THR A 65 2.15 -10.96 15.34
C THR A 65 2.90 -10.72 14.04
N TRP A 66 2.30 -11.09 12.90
CA TRP A 66 2.89 -10.92 11.58
C TRP A 66 2.87 -9.46 11.12
N SER A 67 1.77 -8.74 11.38
CA SER A 67 1.67 -7.31 11.09
C SER A 67 2.76 -6.50 11.77
N LEU A 68 3.01 -6.76 13.05
CA LEU A 68 4.01 -6.02 13.82
C LEU A 68 5.45 -6.42 13.50
N ALA A 69 5.65 -7.60 12.90
CA ALA A 69 6.96 -8.06 12.44
C ALA A 69 7.33 -7.53 11.04
N ALA A 70 6.39 -6.94 10.31
CA ALA A 70 6.67 -6.36 9.00
C ALA A 70 7.63 -5.16 9.16
N PRO A 71 8.77 -5.13 8.47
CA PRO A 71 9.62 -3.94 8.45
C PRO A 71 8.97 -2.83 7.62
N PRO A 72 9.38 -1.57 7.76
CA PRO A 72 8.98 -0.56 6.80
C PRO A 72 9.55 -0.86 5.41
N VAL A 73 8.78 -0.58 4.37
CA VAL A 73 9.30 -0.54 2.99
C VAL A 73 10.44 0.48 2.92
N ALA A 74 11.51 0.14 2.22
CA ALA A 74 12.69 1.00 2.14
C ALA A 74 12.32 2.42 1.67
N GLY A 75 12.61 3.42 2.50
CA GLY A 75 12.31 4.83 2.25
C GLY A 75 10.88 5.27 2.61
N ALA A 76 9.98 4.37 2.99
CA ALA A 76 8.57 4.70 3.25
C ALA A 76 8.38 5.75 4.36
N LEU A 77 9.03 5.58 5.51
CA LEU A 77 8.86 6.51 6.62
C LEU A 77 9.37 7.92 6.27
N ALA A 78 10.52 8.01 5.61
CA ALA A 78 11.06 9.28 5.12
C ALA A 78 10.15 9.88 4.03
N GLY A 79 9.60 9.03 3.16
CA GLY A 79 8.62 9.40 2.14
C GLY A 79 7.37 10.02 2.74
N LEU A 80 6.76 9.36 3.72
CA LEU A 80 5.57 9.88 4.43
C LEU A 80 5.85 11.25 5.06
N GLN A 81 7.00 11.43 5.69
CA GLN A 81 7.40 12.72 6.26
C GLN A 81 7.59 13.79 5.18
N ALA A 82 8.12 13.41 4.00
CA ALA A 82 8.25 14.33 2.87
C ALA A 82 6.87 14.75 2.34
N LEU A 83 5.96 13.79 2.11
CA LEU A 83 4.59 14.07 1.66
C LEU A 83 3.85 15.01 2.63
N ARG A 84 4.01 14.79 3.94
CA ARG A 84 3.38 15.62 4.97
C ARG A 84 3.83 17.08 4.95
N ARG A 85 5.05 17.34 4.47
CA ARG A 85 5.52 18.73 4.24
C ARG A 85 4.87 19.39 3.01
N CYS A 86 4.43 18.58 2.05
CA CYS A 86 3.81 19.06 0.81
C CYS A 86 2.28 19.16 0.90
N GLY A 87 1.65 18.43 1.81
CA GLY A 87 0.20 18.39 1.91
C GLY A 87 -0.33 17.52 3.03
N LYS A 88 -1.62 17.25 2.99
CA LYS A 88 -2.27 16.34 3.93
C LYS A 88 -1.98 14.89 3.51
N VAL A 89 -1.76 14.01 4.47
CA VAL A 89 -1.50 12.58 4.22
C VAL A 89 -2.52 11.75 4.99
N TYR A 90 -3.21 10.86 4.28
CA TYR A 90 -4.00 9.78 4.83
C TYR A 90 -3.33 8.44 4.51
N VAL A 91 -3.45 7.49 5.41
CA VAL A 91 -3.03 6.10 5.19
C VAL A 91 -4.25 5.26 4.93
N LEU A 92 -4.31 4.62 3.76
CA LEU A 92 -5.44 3.78 3.36
C LEU A 92 -5.07 2.30 3.48
N THR A 93 -6.02 1.47 3.90
CA THR A 93 -5.84 0.02 3.93
C THR A 93 -7.16 -0.70 3.70
N ALA A 94 -7.11 -1.84 3.02
CA ALA A 94 -8.25 -2.74 2.88
C ALA A 94 -8.44 -3.68 4.09
N ARG A 95 -7.69 -3.49 5.17
CA ARG A 95 -7.82 -4.27 6.40
C ARG A 95 -9.17 -4.04 7.06
N LEU A 96 -9.74 -5.10 7.61
CA LEU A 96 -10.95 -5.04 8.43
C LEU A 96 -10.75 -4.10 9.64
N PRO A 97 -11.81 -3.44 10.12
CA PRO A 97 -11.70 -2.43 11.18
C PRO A 97 -10.95 -2.89 12.44
N TYR A 98 -11.14 -4.12 12.88
CA TYR A 98 -10.45 -4.65 14.07
C TYR A 98 -8.91 -4.76 13.88
N ARG A 99 -8.45 -4.92 12.63
CA ARG A 99 -7.01 -5.01 12.28
C ARG A 99 -6.33 -3.64 12.21
N LEU A 100 -7.08 -2.55 12.21
CA LEU A 100 -6.50 -1.20 12.23
C LEU A 100 -5.72 -0.95 13.52
N ALA A 101 -6.09 -1.57 14.63
CA ALA A 101 -5.36 -1.48 15.89
C ALA A 101 -3.90 -1.96 15.73
N PHE A 102 -3.66 -2.99 14.90
CA PHE A 102 -2.32 -3.52 14.66
C PHE A 102 -1.48 -2.56 13.79
N ALA A 103 -2.10 -1.90 12.81
CA ALA A 103 -1.42 -0.88 12.02
C ALA A 103 -1.08 0.36 12.85
N ARG A 104 -1.96 0.79 13.77
CA ARG A 104 -1.67 1.88 14.72
C ARG A 104 -0.50 1.53 15.62
N GLU A 105 -0.53 0.35 16.25
CA GLU A 105 0.57 -0.14 17.07
C GLU A 105 1.89 -0.23 16.28
N TRP A 106 1.81 -0.61 15.00
CA TRP A 106 2.97 -0.64 14.13
C TRP A 106 3.57 0.76 13.94
N PHE A 107 2.77 1.80 13.65
CA PHE A 107 3.25 3.18 13.52
C PHE A 107 3.89 3.70 14.81
N GLU A 108 3.31 3.38 15.97
CA GLU A 108 3.89 3.71 17.28
C GLU A 108 5.28 3.10 17.44
N ARG A 109 5.43 1.81 17.11
CA ARG A 109 6.71 1.10 17.16
C ARG A 109 7.76 1.63 16.18
N GLN A 110 7.33 2.15 15.04
CA GLN A 110 8.22 2.79 14.06
C GLN A 110 8.59 4.23 14.44
N GLY A 111 8.06 4.77 15.53
CA GLY A 111 8.35 6.13 16.00
C GLY A 111 7.69 7.24 15.17
N VAL A 112 6.60 6.91 14.48
CA VAL A 112 5.81 7.85 13.65
C VAL A 112 4.31 7.78 13.99
N PRO A 113 3.93 7.96 15.28
CA PRO A 113 2.55 7.77 15.75
C PRO A 113 1.55 8.72 15.09
N GLU A 114 2.00 9.84 14.55
CA GLU A 114 1.15 10.84 13.88
C GLU A 114 0.40 10.30 12.66
N PHE A 115 0.82 9.18 12.07
CA PHE A 115 0.11 8.52 10.98
C PHE A 115 -0.98 7.56 11.46
N SER A 116 -1.03 7.25 12.75
CA SER A 116 -2.07 6.40 13.36
C SER A 116 -3.46 7.04 13.27
N ASP A 117 -3.54 8.36 13.44
CA ASP A 117 -4.80 9.12 13.39
C ASP A 117 -5.27 9.35 11.94
N ALA A 118 -4.36 9.25 10.99
CA ALA A 118 -4.63 9.41 9.56
C ALA A 118 -5.05 8.09 8.87
N LEU A 119 -5.18 6.99 9.61
CA LEU A 119 -5.45 5.65 9.09
C LEU A 119 -6.94 5.46 8.80
N LEU A 120 -7.26 5.15 7.54
CA LEU A 120 -8.61 4.92 7.01
C LEU A 120 -8.73 3.49 6.46
N SER A 121 -9.85 2.82 6.77
CA SER A 121 -10.19 1.52 6.17
C SER A 121 -11.07 1.69 4.94
N SER A 122 -10.76 0.93 3.89
CA SER A 122 -11.62 0.75 2.72
C SER A 122 -12.26 -0.65 2.67
N ALA A 123 -12.25 -1.41 3.77
CA ALA A 123 -12.75 -2.78 3.80
C ALA A 123 -14.26 -2.90 3.50
N GLU A 124 -15.04 -1.87 3.82
CA GLU A 124 -16.50 -1.82 3.59
C GLU A 124 -16.87 -1.03 2.33
N SER A 125 -15.87 -0.52 1.60
CA SER A 125 -16.02 0.24 0.36
C SER A 125 -14.83 -0.05 -0.55
N ASP A 126 -14.60 0.79 -1.55
CA ASP A 126 -13.36 0.78 -2.33
C ASP A 126 -12.49 2.01 -2.01
N LYS A 127 -11.22 1.99 -2.45
CA LYS A 127 -10.30 3.10 -2.21
C LYS A 127 -10.69 4.37 -2.94
N LEU A 128 -11.35 4.27 -4.11
CA LEU A 128 -11.85 5.44 -4.84
C LEU A 128 -12.86 6.21 -3.99
N SER A 129 -13.86 5.52 -3.44
CA SER A 129 -14.87 6.14 -2.57
C SER A 129 -14.27 6.78 -1.33
N VAL A 130 -13.21 6.19 -0.76
CA VAL A 130 -12.48 6.80 0.36
C VAL A 130 -11.72 8.04 -0.10
N CYS A 131 -11.07 8.00 -1.26
CA CYS A 131 -10.35 9.14 -1.82
C CYS A 131 -11.30 10.32 -2.07
N GLU A 132 -12.44 10.09 -2.70
CA GLU A 132 -13.46 11.11 -2.97
C GLU A 132 -13.99 11.76 -1.67
N ARG A 133 -14.30 10.93 -0.66
CA ARG A 133 -14.82 11.40 0.64
C ARG A 133 -13.84 12.30 1.40
N HIS A 134 -12.55 12.09 1.20
CA HIS A 134 -11.50 12.80 1.93
C HIS A 134 -10.71 13.80 1.07
N ASP A 135 -11.21 14.12 -0.15
CA ASP A 135 -10.57 15.03 -1.11
C ASP A 135 -9.12 14.63 -1.45
N ILE A 136 -8.84 13.32 -1.45
CA ILE A 136 -7.53 12.79 -1.84
C ILE A 136 -7.37 12.95 -3.34
N ASN A 137 -6.31 13.62 -3.78
CA ASN A 137 -6.03 13.88 -5.18
C ASN A 137 -4.80 13.13 -5.73
N VAL A 138 -4.06 12.44 -4.86
CA VAL A 138 -2.98 11.51 -5.24
C VAL A 138 -3.09 10.25 -4.41
N LEU A 139 -3.16 9.07 -5.05
CA LEU A 139 -3.09 7.76 -4.39
C LEU A 139 -1.81 7.03 -4.76
N ILE A 140 -1.06 6.58 -3.74
CA ILE A 140 0.13 5.75 -3.87
C ILE A 140 -0.20 4.35 -3.35
N ASP A 141 -0.05 3.32 -4.19
CA ASP A 141 -0.50 1.96 -3.88
C ASP A 141 0.42 0.93 -4.56
N ASP A 142 0.57 -0.27 -4.03
CA ASP A 142 1.33 -1.37 -4.64
C ASP A 142 0.47 -2.28 -5.52
N ASP A 143 -0.85 -2.10 -5.49
CA ASP A 143 -1.82 -2.91 -6.23
C ASP A 143 -2.56 -2.06 -7.29
N GLU A 144 -2.33 -2.40 -8.56
CA GLU A 144 -2.94 -1.70 -9.70
C GLU A 144 -4.48 -1.72 -9.67
N ARG A 145 -5.11 -2.72 -9.07
CA ARG A 145 -6.57 -2.83 -8.97
C ARG A 145 -7.18 -1.64 -8.23
N HIS A 146 -6.44 -1.01 -7.32
CA HIS A 146 -6.88 0.16 -6.59
C HIS A 146 -6.70 1.45 -7.39
N LEU A 147 -5.78 1.46 -8.34
CA LEU A 147 -5.45 2.64 -9.15
C LEU A 147 -6.27 2.73 -10.44
N LEU A 148 -6.62 1.59 -11.04
CA LEU A 148 -7.39 1.56 -12.30
C LEU A 148 -8.74 2.31 -12.21
N PRO A 149 -9.53 2.21 -11.11
CA PRO A 149 -10.77 2.97 -10.96
C PRO A 149 -10.55 4.49 -10.93
N LEU A 150 -9.35 4.96 -10.54
CA LEU A 150 -9.05 6.40 -10.42
C LEU A 150 -8.89 7.10 -11.77
N LEU A 151 -8.66 6.36 -12.86
CA LEU A 151 -8.36 6.93 -14.18
C LEU A 151 -9.43 7.91 -14.71
N GLN A 152 -10.68 7.77 -14.25
CA GLN A 152 -11.80 8.63 -14.67
C GLN A 152 -12.22 9.65 -13.60
N SER A 153 -11.59 9.62 -12.43
CA SER A 153 -11.97 10.47 -11.28
C SER A 153 -11.16 11.76 -11.18
N GLY A 154 -10.09 11.90 -11.97
CA GLY A 154 -9.14 13.01 -11.85
C GLY A 154 -8.15 12.86 -10.69
N ILE A 155 -8.18 11.74 -9.96
CA ILE A 155 -7.22 11.41 -8.92
C ILE A 155 -5.97 10.79 -9.57
N ARG A 156 -4.81 11.33 -9.26
CA ARG A 156 -3.52 10.82 -9.77
C ARG A 156 -3.15 9.52 -9.08
N GLY A 157 -2.87 8.46 -9.84
CA GLY A 157 -2.45 7.16 -9.34
C GLY A 157 -0.94 6.96 -9.49
N ILE A 158 -0.26 6.54 -8.42
CA ILE A 158 1.15 6.14 -8.42
C ILE A 158 1.25 4.69 -7.97
N LEU A 159 1.68 3.81 -8.87
CA LEU A 159 1.93 2.40 -8.59
C LEU A 159 3.35 2.21 -8.06
N LEU A 160 3.49 1.81 -6.80
CA LEU A 160 4.78 1.52 -6.20
C LEU A 160 5.06 0.00 -6.22
N LYS A 161 5.85 -0.47 -7.18
CA LYS A 161 6.28 -1.87 -7.32
C LYS A 161 7.74 -2.06 -6.91
N VAL A 162 7.98 -2.14 -5.61
CA VAL A 162 9.34 -2.27 -5.05
C VAL A 162 10.00 -3.56 -5.53
N GLY A 163 11.23 -3.44 -6.08
CA GLY A 163 12.01 -4.58 -6.57
C GLY A 163 11.57 -5.14 -7.92
N PHE A 164 10.56 -4.56 -8.56
CA PHE A 164 10.14 -4.97 -9.89
C PHE A 164 11.12 -4.46 -10.96
N ALA A 165 11.75 -5.36 -11.70
CA ALA A 165 12.71 -5.02 -12.76
C ALA A 165 12.14 -5.13 -14.19
N GLY A 166 10.88 -5.56 -14.34
CA GLY A 166 10.24 -5.77 -15.63
C GLY A 166 9.62 -4.50 -16.23
N THR A 167 8.87 -4.70 -17.31
CA THR A 167 8.01 -3.68 -17.91
C THR A 167 6.55 -4.04 -17.61
N LEU A 168 5.81 -3.10 -17.02
CA LEU A 168 4.36 -3.19 -16.86
C LEU A 168 3.69 -2.34 -17.93
N SER A 169 2.70 -2.90 -18.59
CA SER A 169 1.82 -2.16 -19.49
C SER A 169 0.62 -1.69 -18.67
N LEU A 170 0.65 -0.45 -18.21
CA LEU A 170 -0.47 0.17 -17.53
C LEU A 170 -1.17 1.18 -18.45
N PRO A 171 -2.47 1.44 -18.22
CA PRO A 171 -3.16 2.52 -18.88
C PRO A 171 -2.48 3.87 -18.65
N VAL A 172 -2.61 4.77 -19.63
CA VAL A 172 -2.16 6.16 -19.51
C VAL A 172 -2.84 6.81 -18.29
N GLY A 173 -2.05 7.43 -17.42
CA GLY A 173 -2.54 8.10 -16.20
C GLY A 173 -2.13 7.44 -14.89
N VAL A 174 -1.50 6.24 -14.93
CA VAL A 174 -0.86 5.64 -13.75
C VAL A 174 0.66 5.71 -13.94
N GLU A 175 1.34 6.31 -12.97
CA GLU A 175 2.79 6.37 -12.93
C GLU A 175 3.37 5.17 -12.17
N ILE A 176 4.45 4.57 -12.70
CA ILE A 176 5.12 3.43 -12.08
C ILE A 176 6.39 3.91 -11.40
N CYS A 177 6.50 3.65 -10.11
CA CYS A 177 7.69 3.87 -9.31
C CYS A 177 8.19 2.54 -8.72
N ARG A 178 9.50 2.35 -8.64
CA ARG A 178 10.14 1.13 -8.11
C ARG A 178 10.72 1.31 -6.72
N ALA A 179 10.74 2.56 -6.25
CA ALA A 179 11.23 2.92 -4.93
C ALA A 179 10.60 4.24 -4.46
N TRP A 180 10.57 4.47 -3.17
CA TRP A 180 10.05 5.71 -2.58
C TRP A 180 10.72 7.00 -3.10
N PRO A 181 12.05 7.05 -3.36
CA PRO A 181 12.65 8.23 -3.98
C PRO A 181 12.06 8.57 -5.36
N GLU A 182 11.67 7.57 -6.16
CA GLU A 182 11.00 7.82 -7.45
C GLU A 182 9.62 8.41 -7.25
N VAL A 183 8.86 7.95 -6.24
CA VAL A 183 7.55 8.53 -5.87
C VAL A 183 7.70 10.03 -5.57
N LEU A 184 8.71 10.40 -4.78
CA LEU A 184 8.94 11.80 -4.43
C LEU A 184 9.44 12.65 -5.62
N ALA A 185 10.09 12.03 -6.60
CA ALA A 185 10.61 12.74 -7.78
C ALA A 185 9.54 13.05 -8.82
N VAL A 186 8.42 12.32 -8.83
CA VAL A 186 7.32 12.54 -9.78
C VAL A 186 6.22 13.45 -9.22
N LEU A 187 6.29 13.84 -7.95
CA LEU A 187 5.35 14.77 -7.32
C LEU A 187 5.76 16.24 -7.49
#